data_e8838570f4ee13039507fd690605f57d
#
_entry.id   e8838570f4ee13039507fd690605f57d
#
_cell.length_a   1.000
_cell.length_b   1.000
_cell.length_c   1.000
_cell.angle_alpha   90.00
_cell.angle_beta   90.00
_cell.angle_gamma   90.00
#
_symmetry.space_group_name_H-M   'P 1'
#
loop_
_entity.id
_entity.type
_entity.pdbx_description
1 polymer ?
#
loop_
_entity_poly.entity_id
_entity_poly.type
_entity_poly.pdbx_seq_one_letter_code
_entity_poly.pdbx_strand_id
1 'polypeptide(L)'
;MEDREHASRLPPAAFRASEASHMAKKITGYVKLQIPAGEATPAPPVGPALGQQGVNIMDFCKNFNAKTALQKGLIIPVVVTVYADRSYSFITKTPPAAILLLKAAGVPKGSGTPNKEKVGKVTKQQVEDIAKTKLPDLNASDLSGAVKIVEGTARSMGIEVV
;
A
#
# COMPACT_ATOMS: atom_id res chain seq x y z
N MET A 1 42.32 27.02 30.18
CA MET A 1 42.49 27.02 28.73
C MET A 1 41.97 25.68 28.25
N GLU A 2 40.70 25.65 27.92
CA GLU A 2 40.00 24.46 27.44
C GLU A 2 39.21 24.84 26.19
N ASP A 3 39.72 24.46 25.07
CA ASP A 3 39.10 24.67 23.77
C ASP A 3 37.97 23.64 23.57
N ARG A 4 36.75 24.14 23.60
CA ARG A 4 35.56 23.33 23.28
C ARG A 4 35.36 23.31 21.76
N GLU A 5 35.78 22.27 21.11
CA GLU A 5 35.41 21.97 19.72
C GLU A 5 33.93 21.59 19.64
N HIS A 6 33.12 22.52 19.15
CA HIS A 6 31.75 22.28 18.73
C HIS A 6 31.78 21.64 17.35
N ALA A 7 31.80 20.31 17.30
CA ALA A 7 31.58 19.55 16.08
C ALA A 7 30.11 19.68 15.66
N SER A 8 29.82 20.64 14.79
CA SER A 8 28.53 20.75 14.09
C SER A 8 28.38 19.59 13.12
N ARG A 9 27.58 18.58 13.51
CA ARG A 9 27.16 17.51 12.65
C ARG A 9 26.16 18.04 11.62
N LEU A 10 26.63 18.36 10.44
CA LEU A 10 25.78 18.56 9.27
C LEU A 10 25.22 17.20 8.83
N PRO A 11 23.91 17.08 8.58
CA PRO A 11 23.34 15.86 8.02
C PRO A 11 23.83 15.68 6.57
N PRO A 12 24.02 14.44 6.11
CA PRO A 12 24.57 14.17 4.78
C PRO A 12 23.63 14.70 3.70
N ALA A 13 24.16 15.58 2.85
CA ALA A 13 23.45 16.26 1.75
C ALA A 13 22.90 15.32 0.66
N ALA A 14 23.17 14.02 0.74
CA ALA A 14 22.78 13.05 -0.28
C ALA A 14 21.28 12.66 -0.27
N PHE A 15 20.56 12.92 0.83
CA PHE A 15 19.15 12.51 0.93
C PHE A 15 18.15 13.57 0.44
N ARG A 16 18.63 14.79 0.19
CA ARG A 16 17.77 15.92 -0.23
C ARG A 16 17.66 16.10 -1.75
N ALA A 17 18.47 15.41 -2.54
CA ALA A 17 18.52 15.64 -3.99
C ALA A 17 17.40 14.94 -4.79
N SER A 18 16.76 13.90 -4.26
CA SER A 18 15.73 13.14 -4.99
C SER A 18 14.30 13.70 -4.85
N GLU A 19 14.04 14.49 -3.82
CA GLU A 19 12.69 15.07 -3.61
C GLU A 19 12.50 16.47 -4.23
N ALA A 20 13.59 17.20 -4.45
CA ALA A 20 13.52 18.59 -4.93
C ALA A 20 13.13 18.74 -6.41
N SER A 21 13.30 17.70 -7.22
CA SER A 21 12.96 17.78 -8.66
C SER A 21 11.48 17.51 -8.97
N HIS A 22 10.69 17.05 -8.00
CA HIS A 22 9.26 16.74 -8.21
C HIS A 22 8.30 17.89 -7.87
N MET A 23 8.78 18.94 -7.21
CA MET A 23 7.91 20.03 -6.74
C MET A 23 7.48 21.04 -7.81
N ALA A 24 8.04 20.97 -9.02
CA ALA A 24 7.73 21.93 -10.09
C ALA A 24 6.83 21.38 -11.21
N LYS A 25 6.47 20.07 -11.18
CA LYS A 25 5.69 19.47 -12.26
C LYS A 25 4.21 19.55 -11.97
N LYS A 26 3.43 20.08 -12.92
CA LYS A 26 1.96 20.14 -12.80
C LYS A 26 1.38 18.72 -12.84
N ILE A 27 0.63 18.35 -11.81
CA ILE A 27 -0.07 17.06 -11.72
C ILE A 27 -1.29 17.11 -12.65
N THR A 28 -1.41 16.14 -13.54
CA THR A 28 -2.55 15.97 -14.45
C THR A 28 -3.63 15.10 -13.83
N GLY A 29 -3.25 14.05 -13.11
CA GLY A 29 -4.20 13.16 -12.48
C GLY A 29 -3.59 12.11 -11.57
N TYR A 30 -4.47 11.40 -10.86
CA TYR A 30 -4.13 10.28 -10.01
C TYR A 30 -4.84 9.02 -10.51
N VAL A 31 -4.10 7.93 -10.65
CA VAL A 31 -4.65 6.62 -10.99
C VAL A 31 -4.43 5.68 -9.82
N LYS A 32 -5.51 5.12 -9.28
CA LYS A 32 -5.46 4.16 -8.17
C LYS A 32 -5.77 2.77 -8.72
N LEU A 33 -4.86 1.84 -8.54
CA LEU A 33 -4.97 0.47 -9.03
C LEU A 33 -4.67 -0.54 -7.91
N GLN A 34 -5.22 -1.75 -8.08
CA GLN A 34 -4.87 -2.90 -7.26
C GLN A 34 -4.29 -3.97 -8.19
N ILE A 35 -3.04 -4.33 -7.96
CA ILE A 35 -2.28 -5.20 -8.87
C ILE A 35 -1.63 -6.32 -8.03
N PRO A 36 -1.65 -7.57 -8.52
CA PRO A 36 -0.88 -8.64 -7.89
C PRO A 36 0.61 -8.32 -7.88
N ALA A 37 1.26 -8.52 -6.74
CA ALA A 37 2.67 -8.23 -6.57
C ALA A 37 3.54 -9.09 -7.48
N GLY A 38 4.44 -8.45 -8.22
CA GLY A 38 5.37 -9.11 -9.14
C GLY A 38 4.75 -9.60 -10.45
N GLU A 39 3.45 -9.36 -10.68
CA GLU A 39 2.70 -9.84 -11.86
C GLU A 39 2.00 -8.72 -12.63
N ALA A 40 2.51 -7.50 -12.54
CA ALA A 40 1.97 -6.39 -13.34
C ALA A 40 2.21 -6.64 -14.82
N THR A 41 1.14 -6.63 -15.59
CA THR A 41 1.12 -6.81 -17.05
C THR A 41 0.42 -5.64 -17.72
N PRO A 42 0.69 -5.37 -19.02
CA PRO A 42 -0.03 -4.34 -19.78
C PRO A 42 -1.52 -4.64 -20.02
N ALA A 43 -1.95 -5.85 -19.66
CA ALA A 43 -3.35 -6.25 -19.73
C ALA A 43 -4.24 -5.46 -18.75
N PRO A 44 -5.58 -5.46 -18.93
CA PRO A 44 -6.48 -4.89 -17.93
C PRO A 44 -6.22 -5.48 -16.52
N PRO A 45 -6.22 -4.64 -15.46
CA PRO A 45 -6.71 -3.27 -15.40
C PRO A 45 -5.66 -2.18 -15.67
N VAL A 46 -4.36 -2.53 -15.82
CA VAL A 46 -3.25 -1.56 -15.90
C VAL A 46 -3.26 -0.78 -17.22
N GLY A 47 -3.38 -1.51 -18.35
CA GLY A 47 -3.30 -0.94 -19.69
C GLY A 47 -4.27 0.21 -19.93
N PRO A 48 -5.59 -0.01 -19.82
CA PRO A 48 -6.58 1.04 -20.05
C PRO A 48 -6.44 2.21 -19.10
N ALA A 49 -6.15 1.97 -17.82
CA ALA A 49 -6.08 3.02 -16.80
C ALA A 49 -4.88 3.95 -16.99
N LEU A 50 -3.70 3.43 -17.31
CA LEU A 50 -2.49 4.22 -17.53
C LEU A 50 -2.39 4.73 -18.97
N GLY A 51 -2.93 3.99 -19.94
CA GLY A 51 -2.95 4.35 -21.36
C GLY A 51 -3.73 5.63 -21.61
N GLN A 52 -4.87 5.82 -20.95
CA GLN A 52 -5.66 7.06 -21.04
C GLN A 52 -4.89 8.29 -20.55
N GLN A 53 -3.94 8.12 -19.65
CA GLN A 53 -3.09 9.18 -19.11
C GLN A 53 -1.78 9.36 -19.91
N GLY A 54 -1.55 8.55 -20.94
CA GLY A 54 -0.36 8.62 -21.80
C GLY A 54 0.94 8.20 -21.12
N VAL A 55 0.86 7.41 -20.05
CA VAL A 55 2.02 6.89 -19.29
C VAL A 55 2.61 5.67 -19.99
N ASN A 56 3.94 5.50 -19.94
CA ASN A 56 4.60 4.31 -20.46
C ASN A 56 4.30 3.08 -19.58
N ILE A 57 3.39 2.22 -20.05
CA ILE A 57 2.90 1.07 -19.32
C ILE A 57 4.00 0.04 -19.06
N MET A 58 4.91 -0.18 -20.03
CA MET A 58 5.97 -1.18 -19.92
C MET A 58 6.97 -0.82 -18.83
N ASP A 59 7.37 0.46 -18.74
CA ASP A 59 8.28 0.93 -17.69
C ASP A 59 7.62 0.87 -16.33
N PHE A 60 6.33 1.21 -16.24
CA PHE A 60 5.57 1.07 -15.00
C PHE A 60 5.55 -0.39 -14.52
N CYS A 61 5.21 -1.34 -15.40
CA CYS A 61 5.17 -2.76 -15.06
C CYS A 61 6.53 -3.27 -14.56
N LYS A 62 7.62 -2.91 -15.24
CA LYS A 62 8.98 -3.28 -14.82
C LYS A 62 9.33 -2.75 -13.43
N ASN A 63 9.11 -1.46 -13.21
CA ASN A 63 9.42 -0.79 -11.94
C ASN A 63 8.55 -1.31 -10.79
N PHE A 64 7.26 -1.53 -11.03
CA PHE A 64 6.34 -2.09 -10.06
C PHE A 64 6.75 -3.52 -9.69
N ASN A 65 6.99 -4.39 -10.68
CA ASN A 65 7.39 -5.77 -10.45
C ASN A 65 8.72 -5.86 -9.68
N ALA A 66 9.68 -4.99 -9.98
CA ALA A 66 10.95 -4.91 -9.25
C ALA A 66 10.73 -4.53 -7.77
N LYS A 67 9.87 -3.53 -7.49
CA LYS A 67 9.57 -3.10 -6.11
C LYS A 67 8.77 -4.12 -5.30
N THR A 68 7.93 -4.91 -5.96
CA THR A 68 6.99 -5.83 -5.29
C THR A 68 7.41 -7.30 -5.38
N ALA A 69 8.63 -7.58 -5.89
CA ALA A 69 9.13 -8.95 -6.08
C ALA A 69 9.14 -9.78 -4.79
N LEU A 70 9.38 -9.14 -3.63
CA LEU A 70 9.42 -9.78 -2.31
C LEU A 70 8.02 -10.10 -1.74
N GLN A 71 6.96 -9.53 -2.32
CA GLN A 71 5.59 -9.64 -1.81
C GLN A 71 4.66 -10.42 -2.74
N LYS A 72 5.22 -11.33 -3.55
CA LYS A 72 4.46 -12.16 -4.49
C LYS A 72 3.28 -12.88 -3.80
N GLY A 73 2.15 -12.94 -4.50
CA GLY A 73 0.93 -13.58 -3.99
C GLY A 73 0.07 -12.68 -3.11
N LEU A 74 0.41 -11.38 -2.98
CA LEU A 74 -0.43 -10.37 -2.35
C LEU A 74 -0.90 -9.36 -3.38
N ILE A 75 -2.11 -8.84 -3.20
CA ILE A 75 -2.60 -7.71 -4.00
C ILE A 75 -2.11 -6.43 -3.35
N ILE A 76 -1.41 -5.61 -4.12
CA ILE A 76 -0.83 -4.35 -3.64
C ILE A 76 -1.58 -3.18 -4.28
N PRO A 77 -2.18 -2.29 -3.47
CA PRO A 77 -2.71 -1.04 -3.96
C PRO A 77 -1.57 -0.10 -4.35
N VAL A 78 -1.69 0.52 -5.51
CA VAL A 78 -0.75 1.52 -6.01
C VAL A 78 -1.48 2.79 -6.36
N VAL A 79 -0.90 3.92 -5.98
CA VAL A 79 -1.34 5.25 -6.40
C VAL A 79 -0.29 5.80 -7.35
N VAL A 80 -0.67 5.98 -8.59
CA VAL A 80 0.18 6.55 -9.64
C VAL A 80 -0.21 8.01 -9.81
N THR A 81 0.75 8.90 -9.63
CA THR A 81 0.60 10.33 -9.91
C THR A 81 1.16 10.59 -11.30
N VAL A 82 0.35 11.15 -12.17
CA VAL A 82 0.73 11.47 -13.55
C VAL A 82 0.93 12.96 -13.68
N TYR A 83 2.03 13.36 -14.31
CA TYR A 83 2.41 14.74 -14.55
C TYR A 83 2.11 15.17 -15.98
N ALA A 84 2.05 16.48 -16.22
CA ALA A 84 1.76 17.06 -17.55
C ALA A 84 2.78 16.69 -18.63
N ASP A 85 3.99 16.36 -18.25
CA ASP A 85 5.06 15.89 -19.13
C ASP A 85 5.01 14.39 -19.43
N ARG A 86 3.90 13.71 -19.08
CA ARG A 86 3.69 12.25 -19.19
C ARG A 86 4.64 11.41 -18.34
N SER A 87 5.44 12.06 -17.48
CA SER A 87 6.17 11.33 -16.45
C SER A 87 5.21 10.88 -15.35
N TYR A 88 5.61 9.87 -14.60
CA TYR A 88 4.79 9.34 -13.49
C TYR A 88 5.66 9.12 -12.25
N SER A 89 5.04 9.21 -11.11
CA SER A 89 5.55 8.67 -9.85
C SER A 89 4.51 7.72 -9.27
N PHE A 90 4.93 6.70 -8.56
CA PHE A 90 4.00 5.78 -7.91
C PHE A 90 4.41 5.43 -6.49
N ILE A 91 3.40 5.29 -5.65
CA ILE A 91 3.52 4.89 -4.26
C ILE A 91 2.76 3.58 -4.09
N THR A 92 3.46 2.56 -3.60
CA THR A 92 2.86 1.28 -3.23
C THR A 92 2.38 1.37 -1.78
N LYS A 93 1.15 0.93 -1.53
CA LYS A 93 0.57 0.85 -0.19
C LYS A 93 0.62 -0.58 0.33
N THR A 94 0.38 -0.74 1.64
CA THR A 94 0.26 -2.06 2.24
C THR A 94 -0.95 -2.81 1.68
N PRO A 95 -0.92 -4.16 1.65
CA PRO A 95 -2.03 -4.96 1.15
C PRO A 95 -3.35 -4.59 1.84
N PRO A 96 -4.51 -4.66 1.14
CA PRO A 96 -5.81 -4.39 1.74
C PRO A 96 -6.09 -5.29 2.95
N ALA A 97 -6.62 -4.73 4.04
CA ALA A 97 -6.96 -5.48 5.25
C ALA A 97 -7.91 -6.66 4.95
N ALA A 98 -8.85 -6.46 4.03
CA ALA A 98 -9.78 -7.50 3.60
C ALA A 98 -9.06 -8.74 3.06
N ILE A 99 -8.04 -8.57 2.21
CA ILE A 99 -7.29 -9.68 1.62
C ILE A 99 -6.45 -10.39 2.67
N LEU A 100 -5.82 -9.64 3.59
CA LEU A 100 -5.06 -10.21 4.69
C LEU A 100 -5.96 -11.03 5.63
N LEU A 101 -7.16 -10.53 5.93
CA LEU A 101 -8.16 -11.24 6.73
C LEU A 101 -8.66 -12.51 6.05
N LEU A 102 -8.97 -12.48 4.75
CA LEU A 102 -9.36 -13.67 3.99
C LEU A 102 -8.27 -14.74 4.01
N LYS A 103 -7.02 -14.32 3.82
CA LYS A 103 -5.87 -15.22 3.88
C LYS A 103 -5.67 -15.82 5.28
N ALA A 104 -5.84 -15.02 6.34
CA ALA A 104 -5.74 -15.48 7.73
C ALA A 104 -6.87 -16.43 8.12
N ALA A 105 -8.09 -16.16 7.64
CA ALA A 105 -9.26 -17.02 7.86
C ALA A 105 -9.31 -18.25 6.94
N GLY A 106 -8.46 -18.32 5.91
CA GLY A 106 -8.47 -19.42 4.92
C GLY A 106 -9.72 -19.46 4.04
N VAL A 107 -10.40 -18.33 3.85
CA VAL A 107 -11.67 -18.24 3.10
C VAL A 107 -11.45 -17.51 1.78
N PRO A 108 -12.00 -18.00 0.66
CA PRO A 108 -11.81 -17.38 -0.65
C PRO A 108 -12.57 -16.06 -0.80
N LYS A 109 -13.69 -15.88 -0.08
CA LYS A 109 -14.55 -14.71 -0.18
C LYS A 109 -15.25 -14.42 1.14
N GLY A 110 -15.48 -13.14 1.44
CA GLY A 110 -16.29 -12.70 2.57
C GLY A 110 -17.79 -12.95 2.36
N SER A 111 -18.56 -12.88 3.46
CA SER A 111 -20.02 -13.06 3.42
C SER A 111 -20.71 -11.93 2.66
N GLY A 112 -21.74 -12.27 1.89
CA GLY A 112 -22.67 -11.31 1.30
C GLY A 112 -23.67 -10.75 2.32
N THR A 113 -23.91 -11.48 3.41
CA THR A 113 -24.82 -11.13 4.52
C THR A 113 -24.12 -11.26 5.87
N PRO A 114 -23.12 -10.40 6.18
CA PRO A 114 -22.22 -10.58 7.32
C PRO A 114 -22.90 -10.57 8.68
N ASN A 115 -24.11 -9.98 8.78
CA ASN A 115 -24.89 -9.98 10.02
C ASN A 115 -25.55 -11.34 10.32
N LYS A 116 -25.89 -12.10 9.27
CA LYS A 116 -26.59 -13.39 9.39
C LYS A 116 -25.63 -14.57 9.29
N GLU A 117 -24.68 -14.49 8.37
CA GLU A 117 -23.77 -15.59 8.04
C GLU A 117 -22.33 -15.22 8.35
N LYS A 118 -21.70 -16.00 9.20
CA LYS A 118 -20.26 -15.93 9.48
C LYS A 118 -19.55 -16.96 8.62
N VAL A 119 -18.55 -16.53 7.84
CA VAL A 119 -17.84 -17.39 6.89
C VAL A 119 -16.48 -17.85 7.39
N GLY A 120 -15.94 -17.24 8.42
CA GLY A 120 -14.63 -17.60 8.95
C GLY A 120 -14.37 -17.05 10.34
N LYS A 121 -13.29 -17.54 10.96
CA LYS A 121 -12.81 -17.09 12.26
C LYS A 121 -11.34 -16.72 12.17
N VAL A 122 -10.94 -15.70 12.91
CA VAL A 122 -9.56 -15.21 13.01
C VAL A 122 -9.23 -14.99 14.48
N THR A 123 -8.04 -15.34 14.90
CA THR A 123 -7.59 -15.10 16.28
C THR A 123 -7.19 -13.64 16.48
N LYS A 124 -7.26 -13.17 17.74
CA LYS A 124 -6.81 -11.81 18.09
C LYS A 124 -5.35 -11.55 17.71
N GLN A 125 -4.49 -12.55 17.87
CA GLN A 125 -3.08 -12.46 17.50
C GLN A 125 -2.91 -12.19 15.99
N GLN A 126 -3.65 -12.88 15.12
CA GLN A 126 -3.64 -12.66 13.68
C GLN A 126 -4.13 -11.26 13.32
N VAL A 127 -5.15 -10.76 14.02
CA VAL A 127 -5.66 -9.38 13.81
C VAL A 127 -4.60 -8.35 14.22
N GLU A 128 -3.87 -8.57 15.31
CA GLU A 128 -2.77 -7.71 15.74
C GLU A 128 -1.62 -7.68 14.72
N ASP A 129 -1.24 -8.82 14.16
CA ASP A 129 -0.17 -8.90 13.14
C ASP A 129 -0.57 -8.19 11.85
N ILE A 130 -1.83 -8.32 11.44
CA ILE A 130 -2.39 -7.55 10.31
C ILE A 130 -2.39 -6.05 10.62
N ALA A 131 -2.77 -5.67 11.84
CA ALA A 131 -2.76 -4.27 12.28
C ALA A 131 -1.36 -3.68 12.28
N LYS A 132 -0.33 -4.41 12.76
CA LYS A 132 1.08 -4.01 12.71
C LYS A 132 1.56 -3.78 11.28
N THR A 133 1.25 -4.72 10.38
CA THR A 133 1.62 -4.62 8.96
C THR A 133 1.00 -3.41 8.28
N LYS A 134 -0.22 -3.06 8.70
CA LYS A 134 -0.99 -1.97 8.09
C LYS A 134 -0.84 -0.61 8.78
N LEU A 135 -0.21 -0.56 9.93
CA LEU A 135 -0.04 0.66 10.74
C LEU A 135 0.49 1.87 9.95
N PRO A 136 1.46 1.72 9.02
CA PRO A 136 1.97 2.86 8.24
C PRO A 136 0.93 3.53 7.34
N ASP A 137 -0.13 2.81 6.96
CA ASP A 137 -1.19 3.31 6.06
C ASP A 137 -2.48 3.70 6.80
N LEU A 138 -2.56 3.38 8.10
CA LEU A 138 -3.73 3.68 8.92
C LEU A 138 -3.60 5.05 9.61
N ASN A 139 -4.73 5.70 9.80
CA ASN A 139 -4.81 6.91 10.62
C ASN A 139 -5.06 6.55 12.10
N ALA A 140 -4.23 5.67 12.65
CA ALA A 140 -4.27 5.27 14.05
C ALA A 140 -2.96 5.70 14.72
N SER A 141 -3.04 6.36 15.87
CA SER A 141 -1.87 6.71 16.68
C SER A 141 -1.29 5.49 17.39
N ASP A 142 -2.15 4.55 17.79
CA ASP A 142 -1.81 3.40 18.59
C ASP A 142 -2.17 2.07 17.93
N LEU A 143 -1.45 1.01 18.30
CA LEU A 143 -1.75 -0.34 17.83
C LEU A 143 -3.18 -0.77 18.23
N SER A 144 -3.66 -0.38 19.40
CA SER A 144 -5.02 -0.70 19.85
C SER A 144 -6.10 -0.10 18.96
N GLY A 145 -5.88 1.14 18.47
CA GLY A 145 -6.74 1.77 17.49
C GLY A 145 -6.71 1.05 16.13
N ALA A 146 -5.52 0.65 15.67
CA ALA A 146 -5.36 -0.11 14.45
C ALA A 146 -6.07 -1.47 14.50
N VAL A 147 -5.97 -2.18 15.63
CA VAL A 147 -6.67 -3.45 15.85
C VAL A 147 -8.18 -3.27 15.73
N LYS A 148 -8.77 -2.25 16.37
CA LYS A 148 -10.21 -1.95 16.26
C LYS A 148 -10.67 -1.68 14.83
N ILE A 149 -9.83 -1.01 14.02
CA ILE A 149 -10.12 -0.77 12.60
C ILE A 149 -10.16 -2.08 11.82
N VAL A 150 -9.19 -2.98 12.07
CA VAL A 150 -9.12 -4.28 11.41
C VAL A 150 -10.28 -5.19 11.88
N GLU A 151 -10.62 -5.18 13.16
CA GLU A 151 -11.80 -5.90 13.71
C GLU A 151 -13.11 -5.42 13.07
N GLY A 152 -13.26 -4.10 12.89
CA GLY A 152 -14.41 -3.54 12.19
C GLY A 152 -14.51 -4.04 10.73
N THR A 153 -13.37 -4.17 10.06
CA THR A 153 -13.30 -4.74 8.70
C THR A 153 -13.67 -6.22 8.71
N ALA A 154 -13.15 -7.01 9.66
CA ALA A 154 -13.48 -8.43 9.83
C ALA A 154 -14.99 -8.62 10.05
N ARG A 155 -15.59 -7.81 10.92
CA ARG A 155 -17.04 -7.83 11.19
C ARG A 155 -17.84 -7.56 9.93
N SER A 156 -17.46 -6.57 9.11
CA SER A 156 -18.13 -6.24 7.85
C SER A 156 -18.01 -7.33 6.78
N MET A 157 -17.02 -8.21 6.91
CA MET A 157 -16.82 -9.35 6.02
C MET A 157 -17.45 -10.66 6.51
N GLY A 158 -18.07 -10.65 7.68
CA GLY A 158 -18.62 -11.86 8.30
C GLY A 158 -17.53 -12.78 8.88
N ILE A 159 -16.38 -12.23 9.27
CA ILE A 159 -15.31 -12.95 9.95
C ILE A 159 -15.39 -12.65 11.45
N GLU A 160 -15.45 -13.70 12.25
CA GLU A 160 -15.51 -13.60 13.69
C GLU A 160 -14.10 -13.56 14.29
N VAL A 161 -13.85 -12.65 15.22
CA VAL A 161 -12.58 -12.57 15.95
C VAL A 161 -12.74 -13.31 17.28
N VAL A 162 -11.86 -14.30 17.50
CA VAL A 162 -11.93 -15.22 18.65
C VAL A 162 -10.72 -14.99 19.56
#